data_6393dcb19f09ac420abbf165a2fba925
#
_entry.id   6393dcb19f09ac420abbf165a2fba925
#
_cell.length_a   1.000
_cell.length_b   1.000
_cell.length_c   1.000
_cell.angle_alpha   90.00
_cell.angle_beta   90.00
_cell.angle_gamma   90.00
#
_symmetry.space_group_name_H-M   'P 1'
#
loop_
_entity.id
_entity.type
_entity.pdbx_description
1 polymer ?
#
loop_
_entity_poly.entity_id
_entity_poly.type
_entity_poly.pdbx_seq_one_letter_code
_entity_poly.pdbx_strand_id
1 'polypeptide(L)'
;FAGLSPSDFHYSAALAAMADAQYQLQDYEQAVWYYEAALSEMELHMGRGAAYQIVQGNADHAYEKLGGKPIRKGLELCRQYYETFGKPMLQRMFPDIWEQLTIGLAGEGSECFGYDDAYSQDHDFGAGFCIWVPDEMAEAQITALQQAYNLLPKTYCGITRKTMPQGEHRVGVCRTSDFYQRLLGVSGVPKTEQEWLQIEEAQLAAATNGALFKDSNQAFSKIRNQLQQGYPEAVRLRRLAQETAWMAQRGQYNVPRLLQRNDKLTTMLAFSHFAESAMRAAHLCARNYAPYYKWLLHSTEQLPQGAELAALLQKSTTLPLEQWETEIIAPVCAIIARQMKEQGISTQEESY
;
A
#
# COMPACT_ATOMS: atom_id res chain seq x y z
N PHE A 1 26.98 5.12 18.62
CA PHE A 1 26.10 4.25 17.83
C PHE A 1 26.87 3.21 17.01
N ALA A 2 27.93 3.55 16.34
CA ALA A 2 28.67 2.66 15.41
C ALA A 2 29.29 1.40 16.05
N GLY A 3 29.25 1.23 17.36
CA GLY A 3 29.81 0.08 18.07
C GLY A 3 28.84 -0.72 18.95
N LEU A 4 27.56 -0.29 19.03
CA LEU A 4 26.58 -0.94 19.89
C LEU A 4 25.74 -1.95 19.07
N SER A 5 25.58 -3.16 19.60
CA SER A 5 24.63 -4.13 19.09
C SER A 5 23.21 -3.78 19.57
N PRO A 6 22.15 -4.04 18.79
CA PRO A 6 20.76 -3.94 19.27
C PRO A 6 20.47 -4.79 20.53
N SER A 7 21.25 -5.86 20.76
CA SER A 7 21.17 -6.67 21.97
C SER A 7 21.95 -6.10 23.15
N ASP A 8 22.64 -4.95 22.99
CA ASP A 8 23.37 -4.30 24.05
C ASP A 8 22.41 -3.40 24.86
N PHE A 9 22.39 -3.58 26.17
CA PHE A 9 21.60 -2.76 27.10
C PHE A 9 21.87 -1.24 26.93
N HIS A 10 23.09 -0.84 26.54
CA HIS A 10 23.43 0.55 26.26
C HIS A 10 22.76 1.10 24.99
N TYR A 11 22.25 0.26 24.11
CA TYR A 11 21.60 0.69 22.88
C TYR A 11 20.29 1.44 23.17
N SER A 12 19.43 0.89 24.04
CA SER A 12 18.20 1.55 24.46
C SER A 12 18.46 2.87 25.19
N ALA A 13 19.52 2.92 26.04
CA ALA A 13 19.94 4.14 26.71
C ALA A 13 20.45 5.23 25.73
N ALA A 14 21.18 4.81 24.67
CA ALA A 14 21.62 5.73 23.62
C ALA A 14 20.43 6.29 22.82
N LEU A 15 19.42 5.47 22.51
CA LEU A 15 18.18 5.92 21.86
C LEU A 15 17.42 6.92 22.74
N ALA A 16 17.30 6.66 24.05
CA ALA A 16 16.66 7.59 24.99
C ALA A 16 17.41 8.93 25.06
N ALA A 17 18.74 8.91 25.11
CA ALA A 17 19.56 10.12 25.11
C ALA A 17 19.42 10.92 23.77
N MET A 18 19.29 10.25 22.65
CA MET A 18 18.98 10.90 21.36
C MET A 18 17.61 11.56 21.39
N ALA A 19 16.61 10.88 21.97
CA ALA A 19 15.27 11.44 22.15
C ALA A 19 15.29 12.71 22.99
N ASP A 20 15.99 12.69 24.15
CA ASP A 20 16.16 13.85 24.99
C ASP A 20 16.81 15.02 24.24
N ALA A 21 17.85 14.75 23.44
CA ALA A 21 18.50 15.77 22.62
C ALA A 21 17.54 16.40 21.60
N GLN A 22 16.75 15.60 20.89
CA GLN A 22 15.75 16.10 19.94
C GLN A 22 14.63 16.89 20.64
N TYR A 23 14.20 16.43 21.81
CA TYR A 23 13.22 17.17 22.63
C TYR A 23 13.74 18.57 23.01
N GLN A 24 15.01 18.68 23.41
CA GLN A 24 15.63 19.98 23.72
C GLN A 24 15.77 20.87 22.48
N LEU A 25 15.96 20.29 21.31
CA LEU A 25 15.97 21.00 20.02
C LEU A 25 14.56 21.37 19.54
N GLN A 26 13.52 21.02 20.30
CA GLN A 26 12.10 21.20 19.97
C GLN A 26 11.63 20.41 18.71
N ASP A 27 12.43 19.44 18.26
CA ASP A 27 12.01 18.47 17.26
C ASP A 27 11.27 17.32 17.95
N TYR A 28 10.02 17.60 18.33
CA TYR A 28 9.20 16.67 19.10
C TYR A 28 8.84 15.40 18.32
N GLU A 29 8.74 15.47 16.99
CA GLU A 29 8.49 14.29 16.14
C GLU A 29 9.65 13.32 16.20
N GLN A 30 10.88 13.80 16.04
CA GLN A 30 12.08 12.98 16.17
C GLN A 30 12.30 12.50 17.61
N ALA A 31 11.99 13.34 18.59
CA ALA A 31 12.07 12.96 20.01
C ALA A 31 11.15 11.76 20.30
N VAL A 32 9.89 11.84 19.90
CA VAL A 32 8.91 10.74 20.05
C VAL A 32 9.42 9.48 19.36
N TRP A 33 9.93 9.60 18.15
CA TRP A 33 10.47 8.47 17.41
C TRP A 33 11.57 7.72 18.19
N TYR A 34 12.55 8.46 18.72
CA TYR A 34 13.64 7.86 19.50
C TYR A 34 13.19 7.30 20.85
N TYR A 35 12.24 7.97 21.55
CA TYR A 35 11.67 7.42 22.79
C TYR A 35 10.95 6.10 22.54
N GLU A 36 10.13 6.01 21.50
CA GLU A 36 9.41 4.78 21.16
C GLU A 36 10.36 3.64 20.77
N ALA A 37 11.43 3.96 20.03
CA ALA A 37 12.47 3.01 19.71
C ALA A 37 13.19 2.50 21.00
N ALA A 38 13.53 3.40 21.92
CA ALA A 38 14.12 3.05 23.20
C ALA A 38 13.19 2.16 24.04
N LEU A 39 11.91 2.50 24.11
CA LEU A 39 10.89 1.72 24.83
C LEU A 39 10.73 0.31 24.24
N SER A 40 10.75 0.17 22.93
CA SER A 40 10.67 -1.14 22.26
C SER A 40 11.87 -2.02 22.60
N GLU A 41 13.07 -1.46 22.59
CA GLU A 41 14.29 -2.18 22.98
C GLU A 41 14.31 -2.55 24.47
N MET A 42 13.89 -1.62 25.34
CA MET A 42 13.78 -1.89 26.78
C MET A 42 12.77 -3.02 27.04
N GLU A 43 11.60 -3.00 26.41
CA GLU A 43 10.59 -4.05 26.58
C GLU A 43 11.11 -5.41 26.15
N LEU A 44 11.82 -5.47 25.03
CA LEU A 44 12.37 -6.70 24.47
C LEU A 44 13.44 -7.32 25.37
N HIS A 45 14.35 -6.51 25.93
CA HIS A 45 15.56 -7.01 26.61
C HIS A 45 15.53 -6.88 28.15
N MET A 46 14.73 -5.96 28.69
CA MET A 46 14.74 -5.65 30.14
C MET A 46 13.34 -5.65 30.79
N GLY A 47 12.30 -5.72 29.98
CA GLY A 47 10.92 -5.59 30.45
C GLY A 47 10.55 -4.16 30.86
N ARG A 48 9.31 -4.01 31.36
CA ARG A 48 8.74 -2.69 31.74
C ARG A 48 9.12 -2.25 33.18
N GLY A 49 10.42 -2.22 33.47
CA GLY A 49 10.96 -1.79 34.77
C GLY A 49 10.98 -0.27 34.97
N ALA A 50 11.68 0.19 36.04
CA ALA A 50 11.73 1.61 36.40
C ALA A 50 12.29 2.51 35.26
N ALA A 51 13.35 2.06 34.59
CA ALA A 51 13.92 2.79 33.45
C ALA A 51 12.91 2.96 32.32
N TYR A 52 12.13 1.92 31.99
CA TYR A 52 11.05 1.98 31.01
C TYR A 52 10.02 3.05 31.40
N GLN A 53 9.60 3.10 32.65
CA GLN A 53 8.60 4.08 33.13
C GLN A 53 9.10 5.53 33.00
N ILE A 54 10.39 5.78 33.23
CA ILE A 54 10.98 7.10 33.02
C ILE A 54 10.94 7.50 31.56
N VAL A 55 11.39 6.63 30.65
CA VAL A 55 11.40 6.91 29.21
C VAL A 55 9.97 7.05 28.67
N GLN A 56 9.01 6.25 29.19
CA GLN A 56 7.60 6.40 28.86
C GLN A 56 7.05 7.77 29.26
N GLY A 57 7.36 8.25 30.46
CA GLY A 57 6.95 9.59 30.92
C GLY A 57 7.52 10.70 30.03
N ASN A 58 8.78 10.58 29.61
CA ASN A 58 9.39 11.54 28.66
C ASN A 58 8.71 11.49 27.30
N ALA A 59 8.37 10.31 26.81
CA ALA A 59 7.60 10.13 25.55
C ALA A 59 6.22 10.79 25.66
N ASP A 60 5.52 10.60 26.78
CA ASP A 60 4.20 11.18 27.01
C ASP A 60 4.25 12.72 26.98
N HIS A 61 5.28 13.33 27.58
CA HIS A 61 5.50 14.78 27.49
C HIS A 61 5.75 15.23 26.03
N ALA A 62 6.49 14.45 25.24
CA ALA A 62 6.70 14.77 23.84
C ALA A 62 5.39 14.63 23.01
N TYR A 63 4.54 13.65 23.33
CA TYR A 63 3.20 13.54 22.73
C TYR A 63 2.32 14.75 23.06
N GLU A 64 2.34 15.25 24.31
CA GLU A 64 1.60 16.46 24.71
C GLU A 64 2.02 17.67 23.86
N LYS A 65 3.33 17.81 23.57
CA LYS A 65 3.84 18.89 22.72
C LYS A 65 3.37 18.79 21.27
N LEU A 66 3.11 17.58 20.77
CA LEU A 66 2.56 17.31 19.43
C LEU A 66 1.03 17.41 19.38
N GLY A 67 0.34 17.62 20.50
CA GLY A 67 -1.12 17.61 20.56
C GLY A 67 -1.74 16.20 20.62
N GLY A 68 -0.94 15.19 20.94
CA GLY A 68 -1.34 13.80 21.09
C GLY A 68 -0.37 12.82 20.43
N LYS A 69 -0.66 11.52 20.58
CA LYS A 69 0.13 10.48 19.93
C LYS A 69 -0.09 10.52 18.41
N PRO A 70 0.96 10.71 17.59
CA PRO A 70 0.79 10.81 16.15
C PRO A 70 0.28 9.50 15.54
N ILE A 71 -0.66 9.60 14.61
CA ILE A 71 -1.08 8.46 13.78
C ILE A 71 0.02 8.25 12.74
N ARG A 72 0.80 7.20 12.91
CA ARG A 72 1.91 6.90 12.00
C ARG A 72 1.41 6.17 10.77
N LYS A 73 1.87 6.61 9.61
CA LYS A 73 1.71 5.86 8.36
C LYS A 73 2.60 4.62 8.39
N GLY A 74 2.00 3.48 8.07
CA GLY A 74 2.69 2.19 8.17
C GLY A 74 3.93 2.08 7.30
N LEU A 75 3.91 2.68 6.10
CA LEU A 75 5.07 2.69 5.21
C LEU A 75 6.27 3.44 5.82
N GLU A 76 6.01 4.58 6.48
CA GLU A 76 7.04 5.35 7.16
C GLU A 76 7.55 4.63 8.42
N LEU A 77 6.65 4.03 9.19
CA LEU A 77 7.01 3.17 10.33
C LEU A 77 7.95 2.04 9.90
N CYS A 78 7.65 1.39 8.79
CA CYS A 78 8.47 0.30 8.24
C CYS A 78 9.83 0.79 7.75
N ARG A 79 9.90 1.97 7.13
CA ARG A 79 11.16 2.60 6.71
C ARG A 79 12.04 2.90 7.92
N GLN A 80 11.49 3.53 8.94
CA GLN A 80 12.21 3.87 10.18
C GLN A 80 12.71 2.61 10.90
N TYR A 81 11.88 1.58 10.97
CA TYR A 81 12.27 0.28 11.53
C TYR A 81 13.44 -0.35 10.75
N TYR A 82 13.40 -0.30 9.43
CA TYR A 82 14.51 -0.76 8.60
C TYR A 82 15.80 0.03 8.88
N GLU A 83 15.77 1.36 8.90
CA GLU A 83 16.95 2.18 9.15
C GLU A 83 17.52 1.94 10.56
N THR A 84 16.65 1.74 11.56
CA THR A 84 17.05 1.55 12.95
C THR A 84 17.64 0.16 13.19
N PHE A 85 17.01 -0.88 12.70
CA PHE A 85 17.36 -2.28 13.03
C PHE A 85 17.81 -3.10 11.84
N GLY A 86 17.07 -3.02 10.73
CA GLY A 86 17.32 -3.86 9.56
C GLY A 86 18.66 -3.57 8.89
N LYS A 87 18.92 -2.32 8.58
CA LYS A 87 20.12 -1.89 7.88
C LYS A 87 21.42 -2.19 8.66
N PRO A 88 21.53 -1.83 9.96
CA PRO A 88 22.71 -2.18 10.75
C PRO A 88 22.91 -3.70 10.86
N MET A 89 21.85 -4.47 11.04
CA MET A 89 21.90 -5.93 11.08
C MET A 89 22.45 -6.50 9.78
N LEU A 90 21.87 -6.10 8.64
CA LEU A 90 22.25 -6.60 7.33
C LEU A 90 23.70 -6.23 6.97
N GLN A 91 24.11 -4.98 7.18
CA GLN A 91 25.48 -4.54 6.90
C GLN A 91 26.53 -5.25 7.74
N ARG A 92 26.21 -5.58 9.00
CA ARG A 92 27.14 -6.26 9.91
C ARG A 92 27.22 -7.76 9.64
N MET A 93 26.06 -8.42 9.45
CA MET A 93 26.01 -9.88 9.37
C MET A 93 26.16 -10.41 7.95
N PHE A 94 25.84 -9.60 6.93
CA PHE A 94 25.80 -10.02 5.53
C PHE A 94 26.50 -9.04 4.59
N PRO A 95 27.73 -8.55 4.93
CA PRO A 95 28.43 -7.55 4.11
C PRO A 95 28.70 -8.02 2.68
N ASP A 96 28.97 -9.31 2.47
CA ASP A 96 29.32 -9.87 1.17
C ASP A 96 28.17 -9.92 0.16
N ILE A 97 26.92 -9.95 0.66
CA ILE A 97 25.72 -9.98 -0.17
C ILE A 97 24.90 -8.69 -0.06
N TRP A 98 25.31 -7.73 0.75
CA TRP A 98 24.60 -6.48 1.00
C TRP A 98 24.18 -5.74 -0.28
N GLU A 99 25.06 -5.65 -1.26
CA GLU A 99 24.79 -4.97 -2.51
C GLU A 99 23.85 -5.75 -3.46
N GLN A 100 23.60 -7.03 -3.17
CA GLN A 100 22.68 -7.86 -3.93
C GLN A 100 21.24 -7.76 -3.42
N LEU A 101 21.03 -7.20 -2.22
CA LEU A 101 19.72 -7.14 -1.59
C LEU A 101 18.93 -5.93 -2.05
N THR A 102 17.66 -6.13 -2.34
CA THR A 102 16.65 -5.06 -2.45
C THR A 102 15.79 -5.07 -1.22
N ILE A 103 15.58 -3.92 -0.61
CA ILE A 103 14.83 -3.76 0.65
C ILE A 103 13.70 -2.77 0.43
N GLY A 104 12.53 -3.08 0.96
CA GLY A 104 11.39 -2.17 0.86
C GLY A 104 10.12 -2.74 1.49
N LEU A 105 9.00 -2.13 1.19
CA LEU A 105 7.68 -2.65 1.50
C LEU A 105 6.77 -2.44 0.30
N ALA A 106 6.15 -3.50 -0.20
CA ALA A 106 5.18 -3.49 -1.28
C ALA A 106 4.22 -4.68 -1.13
N GLY A 107 3.03 -4.59 -1.69
CA GLY A 107 2.05 -5.67 -1.67
C GLY A 107 0.64 -5.23 -1.27
N GLU A 108 -0.11 -6.15 -0.67
CA GLU A 108 -1.56 -6.02 -0.46
C GLU A 108 -1.97 -5.12 0.71
N GLY A 109 -1.05 -4.67 1.55
CA GLY A 109 -1.37 -3.84 2.71
C GLY A 109 -1.84 -2.43 2.35
N SER A 110 -2.76 -1.86 3.13
CA SER A 110 -3.19 -0.47 2.98
C SER A 110 -2.04 0.51 3.12
N GLU A 111 -1.07 0.20 3.97
CA GLU A 111 0.16 0.96 4.17
C GLU A 111 1.03 1.02 2.91
N CYS A 112 0.99 -0.04 2.07
CA CYS A 112 1.71 -0.05 0.80
C CYS A 112 1.10 0.91 -0.23
N PHE A 113 -0.18 1.23 -0.11
CA PHE A 113 -0.87 2.25 -0.92
C PHE A 113 -0.82 3.65 -0.29
N GLY A 114 -0.40 3.78 0.98
CA GLY A 114 -0.49 5.02 1.75
C GLY A 114 -1.92 5.39 2.18
N TYR A 115 -2.84 4.44 2.10
CA TYR A 115 -4.27 4.60 2.43
C TYR A 115 -4.61 4.18 3.86
N ASP A 116 -3.61 3.76 4.63
CA ASP A 116 -3.77 3.37 6.02
C ASP A 116 -4.23 4.56 6.89
N ASP A 117 -5.13 4.26 7.81
CA ASP A 117 -5.74 5.16 8.79
C ASP A 117 -5.81 4.48 10.17
N ALA A 118 -6.47 5.11 11.14
CA ALA A 118 -6.64 4.54 12.48
C ALA A 118 -7.38 3.20 12.48
N TYR A 119 -8.27 2.96 11.51
CA TYR A 119 -9.05 1.72 11.39
C TYR A 119 -8.29 0.60 10.68
N SER A 120 -7.26 0.96 9.90
CA SER A 120 -6.43 -0.01 9.17
C SER A 120 -5.33 -0.61 10.04
N GLN A 121 -5.17 -0.14 11.29
CA GLN A 121 -4.15 -0.62 12.24
C GLN A 121 -4.68 -1.83 13.03
N ASP A 122 -5.17 -2.81 12.32
CA ASP A 122 -5.76 -4.04 12.87
C ASP A 122 -4.82 -5.25 12.67
N HIS A 123 -5.16 -6.12 11.71
CA HIS A 123 -4.39 -7.32 11.39
C HIS A 123 -3.25 -6.98 10.43
N ASP A 124 -2.10 -7.63 10.62
CA ASP A 124 -0.91 -7.51 9.78
C ASP A 124 -0.27 -6.10 9.74
N PHE A 125 -0.84 -5.12 10.46
CA PHE A 125 -0.22 -3.80 10.62
C PHE A 125 0.94 -3.88 11.62
N GLY A 126 1.99 -3.10 11.36
CA GLY A 126 3.14 -2.98 12.25
C GLY A 126 4.47 -2.96 11.49
N ALA A 127 5.55 -2.72 12.25
CA ALA A 127 6.87 -2.60 11.68
C ALA A 127 7.37 -3.89 11.03
N GLY A 128 7.89 -3.80 9.81
CA GLY A 128 8.45 -4.88 9.06
C GLY A 128 8.85 -4.42 7.66
N PHE A 129 9.65 -5.19 6.98
CA PHE A 129 10.08 -4.91 5.60
C PHE A 129 10.35 -6.21 4.84
N CYS A 130 10.33 -6.12 3.52
CA CYS A 130 10.73 -7.21 2.65
C CYS A 130 12.23 -7.10 2.33
N ILE A 131 12.87 -8.26 2.24
CA ILE A 131 14.21 -8.43 1.70
C ILE A 131 14.07 -9.28 0.44
N TRP A 132 14.07 -8.63 -0.72
CA TRP A 132 14.06 -9.34 -2.00
C TRP A 132 15.48 -9.70 -2.39
N VAL A 133 15.68 -10.99 -2.65
CA VAL A 133 16.97 -11.54 -3.04
C VAL A 133 16.97 -11.98 -4.50
N PRO A 134 18.15 -12.04 -5.15
CA PRO A 134 18.29 -12.64 -6.49
C PRO A 134 17.81 -14.10 -6.51
N ASP A 135 17.26 -14.50 -7.66
CA ASP A 135 16.70 -15.86 -7.80
C ASP A 135 17.75 -16.97 -7.71
N GLU A 136 18.99 -16.66 -8.05
CA GLU A 136 20.16 -17.54 -7.97
C GLU A 136 20.80 -17.63 -6.58
N MET A 137 20.33 -16.87 -5.59
CA MET A 137 20.88 -16.89 -4.24
C MET A 137 20.69 -18.28 -3.59
N ALA A 138 21.74 -18.78 -2.96
CA ALA A 138 21.72 -20.08 -2.32
C ALA A 138 20.73 -20.15 -1.14
N GLU A 139 20.01 -21.26 -1.01
CA GLU A 139 19.02 -21.46 0.07
C GLU A 139 19.60 -21.28 1.48
N ALA A 140 20.84 -21.68 1.69
CA ALA A 140 21.50 -21.47 2.98
C ALA A 140 21.63 -19.98 3.35
N GLN A 141 21.87 -19.10 2.37
CA GLN A 141 21.95 -17.65 2.58
C GLN A 141 20.56 -17.08 2.85
N ILE A 142 19.52 -17.50 2.12
CA ILE A 142 18.13 -17.09 2.33
C ILE A 142 17.67 -17.49 3.73
N THR A 143 17.94 -18.72 4.14
CA THR A 143 17.62 -19.23 5.48
C THR A 143 18.34 -18.42 6.57
N ALA A 144 19.61 -18.12 6.40
CA ALA A 144 20.37 -17.30 7.35
C ALA A 144 19.83 -15.86 7.45
N LEU A 145 19.48 -15.23 6.31
CA LEU A 145 18.84 -13.92 6.27
C LEU A 145 17.49 -13.94 7.01
N GLN A 146 16.66 -14.96 6.76
CA GLN A 146 15.35 -15.08 7.43
C GLN A 146 15.50 -15.31 8.93
N GLN A 147 16.47 -16.10 9.37
CA GLN A 147 16.76 -16.29 10.79
C GLN A 147 17.18 -14.99 11.45
N ALA A 148 18.08 -14.22 10.82
CA ALA A 148 18.50 -12.90 11.34
C ALA A 148 17.33 -11.91 11.37
N TYR A 149 16.48 -11.89 10.34
CA TYR A 149 15.25 -11.09 10.31
C TYR A 149 14.30 -11.43 11.46
N ASN A 150 14.14 -12.71 11.76
CA ASN A 150 13.26 -13.19 12.83
C ASN A 150 13.72 -12.79 14.24
N LEU A 151 15.00 -12.45 14.42
CA LEU A 151 15.56 -11.96 15.68
C LEU A 151 15.34 -10.45 15.88
N LEU A 152 14.88 -9.71 14.87
CA LEU A 152 14.56 -8.30 14.99
C LEU A 152 13.39 -8.07 15.97
N PRO A 153 13.33 -6.91 16.63
CA PRO A 153 12.27 -6.57 17.58
C PRO A 153 10.87 -6.75 16.99
N LYS A 154 10.00 -7.46 17.72
CA LYS A 154 8.60 -7.68 17.27
C LYS A 154 7.69 -6.51 17.53
N THR A 155 8.06 -5.65 18.47
CA THR A 155 7.35 -4.42 18.82
C THR A 155 8.23 -3.23 18.48
N TYR A 156 7.66 -2.24 17.82
CA TYR A 156 8.32 -0.99 17.48
C TYR A 156 7.35 0.17 17.57
N CYS A 157 7.76 1.26 18.21
CA CYS A 157 6.89 2.41 18.46
C CYS A 157 5.57 2.04 19.17
N GLY A 158 5.64 1.09 20.11
CA GLY A 158 4.46 0.59 20.82
C GLY A 158 3.50 -0.25 19.99
N ILE A 159 3.84 -0.57 18.73
CA ILE A 159 3.05 -1.37 17.82
C ILE A 159 3.69 -2.74 17.66
N THR A 160 2.98 -3.80 18.07
CA THR A 160 3.40 -5.19 17.85
C THR A 160 2.75 -5.71 16.59
N ARG A 161 3.56 -6.16 15.62
CA ARG A 161 3.02 -6.79 14.40
C ARG A 161 2.34 -8.12 14.75
N LYS A 162 1.04 -8.18 14.49
CA LYS A 162 0.24 -9.41 14.62
C LYS A 162 0.09 -9.99 13.22
N THR A 163 0.81 -11.08 12.94
CA THR A 163 0.75 -11.74 11.64
C THR A 163 -0.37 -12.77 11.64
N MET A 164 -1.32 -12.65 10.73
CA MET A 164 -2.30 -13.68 10.45
C MET A 164 -1.70 -14.73 9.50
N PRO A 165 -2.20 -15.98 9.48
CA PRO A 165 -1.67 -17.01 8.56
C PRO A 165 -1.64 -16.57 7.09
N GLN A 166 -2.62 -15.79 6.66
CA GLN A 166 -2.70 -15.24 5.30
C GLN A 166 -1.66 -14.12 5.05
N GLY A 167 -1.14 -13.50 6.12
CA GLY A 167 -0.17 -12.40 6.08
C GLY A 167 1.28 -12.82 6.32
N GLU A 168 1.56 -14.11 6.52
CA GLU A 168 2.91 -14.61 6.85
C GLU A 168 3.99 -14.21 5.83
N HIS A 169 3.62 -14.03 4.57
CA HIS A 169 4.54 -13.70 3.48
C HIS A 169 4.57 -12.21 3.09
N ARG A 170 3.93 -11.34 3.87
CA ARG A 170 3.92 -9.90 3.56
C ARG A 170 5.23 -9.19 3.86
N VAL A 171 6.05 -9.73 4.75
CA VAL A 171 7.37 -9.21 5.12
C VAL A 171 8.35 -10.37 5.31
N GLY A 172 9.65 -10.05 5.36
CA GLY A 172 10.70 -11.07 5.49
C GLY A 172 11.43 -11.29 4.18
N VAL A 173 12.12 -12.41 4.06
CA VAL A 173 13.00 -12.72 2.93
C VAL A 173 12.25 -13.53 1.88
N CYS A 174 12.32 -13.10 0.63
CA CYS A 174 11.82 -13.89 -0.51
C CYS A 174 12.62 -13.59 -1.78
N ARG A 175 12.60 -14.52 -2.73
CA ARG A 175 13.14 -14.28 -4.07
C ARG A 175 12.30 -13.22 -4.79
N THR A 176 12.92 -12.44 -5.64
CA THR A 176 12.22 -11.43 -6.46
C THR A 176 11.15 -12.11 -7.32
N SER A 177 11.47 -13.24 -7.95
CA SER A 177 10.51 -14.00 -8.76
C SER A 177 9.32 -14.53 -7.94
N ASP A 178 9.55 -15.00 -6.70
CA ASP A 178 8.50 -15.54 -5.85
C ASP A 178 7.50 -14.45 -5.43
N PHE A 179 7.97 -13.23 -5.17
CA PHE A 179 7.10 -12.10 -4.88
C PHE A 179 6.13 -11.84 -6.04
N TYR A 180 6.63 -11.76 -7.27
CA TYR A 180 5.78 -11.53 -8.44
C TYR A 180 4.93 -12.76 -8.77
N GLN A 181 5.47 -13.98 -8.64
CA GLN A 181 4.71 -15.22 -8.86
C GLN A 181 3.50 -15.31 -7.92
N ARG A 182 3.67 -14.94 -6.66
CA ARG A 182 2.57 -14.95 -5.66
C ARG A 182 1.48 -13.93 -6.01
N LEU A 183 1.86 -12.73 -6.43
CA LEU A 183 0.89 -11.67 -6.72
C LEU A 183 0.28 -11.79 -8.12
N LEU A 184 1.08 -12.13 -9.11
CA LEU A 184 0.69 -12.03 -10.52
C LEU A 184 0.45 -13.38 -11.19
N GLY A 185 0.84 -14.50 -10.53
CA GLY A 185 0.84 -15.81 -11.17
C GLY A 185 1.96 -16.01 -12.19
N VAL A 186 2.84 -15.00 -12.35
CA VAL A 186 4.04 -15.05 -13.21
C VAL A 186 5.23 -14.46 -12.47
N SER A 187 6.45 -14.95 -12.77
CA SER A 187 7.67 -14.62 -12.01
C SER A 187 8.25 -13.21 -12.30
N GLY A 188 7.52 -12.38 -13.03
CA GLY A 188 7.96 -11.03 -13.41
C GLY A 188 6.95 -10.33 -14.31
N VAL A 189 7.42 -9.60 -15.33
CA VAL A 189 6.53 -8.93 -16.28
C VAL A 189 5.82 -9.96 -17.17
N PRO A 190 4.48 -9.92 -17.31
CA PRO A 190 3.75 -10.79 -18.21
C PRO A 190 4.24 -10.64 -19.66
N LYS A 191 4.40 -11.74 -20.38
CA LYS A 191 5.01 -11.78 -21.73
C LYS A 191 3.97 -11.76 -22.85
N THR A 192 2.74 -12.17 -22.57
CA THR A 192 1.66 -12.30 -23.56
C THR A 192 0.44 -11.50 -23.12
N GLU A 193 -0.38 -11.08 -24.09
CA GLU A 193 -1.67 -10.43 -23.81
C GLU A 193 -2.56 -11.29 -22.94
N GLN A 194 -2.52 -12.61 -23.11
CA GLN A 194 -3.32 -13.54 -22.33
C GLN A 194 -2.89 -13.55 -20.86
N GLU A 195 -1.60 -13.57 -20.56
CA GLU A 195 -1.09 -13.44 -19.17
C GLU A 195 -1.56 -12.13 -18.53
N TRP A 196 -1.43 -11.00 -19.25
CA TRP A 196 -1.92 -9.70 -18.78
C TRP A 196 -3.42 -9.70 -18.49
N LEU A 197 -4.23 -10.36 -19.32
CA LEU A 197 -5.69 -10.41 -19.15
C LEU A 197 -6.13 -11.31 -18.00
N GLN A 198 -5.33 -12.32 -17.64
CA GLN A 198 -5.62 -13.23 -16.53
C GLN A 198 -5.32 -12.64 -15.15
N ILE A 199 -4.45 -11.63 -15.07
CA ILE A 199 -4.08 -10.99 -13.80
C ILE A 199 -5.16 -9.98 -13.40
N GLU A 200 -5.66 -10.07 -12.19
CA GLU A 200 -6.57 -9.06 -11.65
C GLU A 200 -5.85 -7.72 -11.48
N GLU A 201 -6.56 -6.63 -11.76
CA GLU A 201 -6.00 -5.29 -11.72
C GLU A 201 -5.48 -4.90 -10.33
N ALA A 202 -6.20 -5.31 -9.27
CA ALA A 202 -5.79 -5.10 -7.89
C ALA A 202 -4.45 -5.78 -7.54
N GLN A 203 -4.13 -6.92 -8.17
CA GLN A 203 -2.85 -7.60 -7.99
C GLN A 203 -1.71 -6.84 -8.67
N LEU A 204 -1.94 -6.28 -9.85
CA LEU A 204 -0.97 -5.39 -10.51
C LEU A 204 -0.75 -4.11 -9.70
N ALA A 205 -1.81 -3.53 -9.15
CA ALA A 205 -1.70 -2.39 -8.24
C ALA A 205 -0.85 -2.73 -7.00
N ALA A 206 -1.06 -3.90 -6.38
CA ALA A 206 -0.28 -4.38 -5.24
C ALA A 206 1.18 -4.69 -5.59
N ALA A 207 1.45 -5.21 -6.79
CA ALA A 207 2.81 -5.53 -7.24
C ALA A 207 3.65 -4.28 -7.58
N THR A 208 3.00 -3.13 -7.75
CA THR A 208 3.64 -1.87 -8.20
C THR A 208 3.61 -0.74 -7.17
N ASN A 209 2.94 -0.94 -6.03
CA ASN A 209 2.82 0.04 -4.94
C ASN A 209 4.04 0.06 -4.00
N GLY A 210 3.88 0.70 -2.85
CA GLY A 210 4.87 0.73 -1.78
C GLY A 210 6.11 1.55 -2.09
N ALA A 211 7.18 1.30 -1.35
CA ALA A 211 8.45 2.01 -1.50
C ALA A 211 9.65 1.08 -1.34
N LEU A 212 10.70 1.34 -2.11
CA LEU A 212 12.01 0.74 -1.92
C LEU A 212 12.82 1.61 -0.95
N PHE A 213 13.47 0.96 0.01
CA PHE A 213 14.37 1.59 0.99
C PHE A 213 15.81 1.48 0.53
N LYS A 214 16.15 0.39 -0.18
CA LYS A 214 17.42 0.13 -0.84
C LYS A 214 17.20 -0.73 -2.08
N ASP A 215 17.85 -0.39 -3.18
CA ASP A 215 17.80 -1.18 -4.43
C ASP A 215 19.10 -0.96 -5.26
N SER A 216 20.22 -1.48 -4.77
CA SER A 216 21.53 -1.27 -5.42
C SER A 216 21.65 -2.03 -6.74
N ASN A 217 21.12 -3.26 -6.82
CA ASN A 217 21.23 -4.11 -8.00
C ASN A 217 20.14 -3.87 -9.06
N GLN A 218 19.11 -3.10 -8.70
CA GLN A 218 17.96 -2.76 -9.56
C GLN A 218 17.17 -3.96 -10.12
N ALA A 219 17.36 -5.17 -9.59
CA ALA A 219 16.67 -6.35 -10.10
C ALA A 219 15.16 -6.25 -9.90
N PHE A 220 14.73 -5.82 -8.70
CA PHE A 220 13.33 -5.61 -8.37
C PHE A 220 12.75 -4.40 -9.11
N SER A 221 13.45 -3.26 -9.10
CA SER A 221 12.96 -2.03 -9.73
C SER A 221 12.84 -2.14 -11.25
N LYS A 222 13.67 -2.93 -11.93
CA LYS A 222 13.52 -3.19 -13.37
C LYS A 222 12.17 -3.79 -13.71
N ILE A 223 11.73 -4.82 -12.98
CA ILE A 223 10.42 -5.44 -13.17
C ILE A 223 9.33 -4.45 -12.79
N ARG A 224 9.44 -3.82 -11.61
CA ARG A 224 8.46 -2.85 -11.12
C ARG A 224 8.25 -1.69 -12.08
N ASN A 225 9.34 -1.08 -12.58
CA ASN A 225 9.27 0.06 -13.50
C ASN A 225 8.61 -0.32 -14.83
N GLN A 226 8.84 -1.55 -15.33
CA GLN A 226 8.16 -2.04 -16.52
C GLN A 226 6.65 -2.22 -16.28
N LEU A 227 6.28 -2.81 -15.15
CA LEU A 227 4.86 -2.93 -14.76
C LEU A 227 4.21 -1.56 -14.58
N GLN A 228 4.90 -0.58 -14.00
CA GLN A 228 4.39 0.79 -13.79
C GLN A 228 4.17 1.57 -15.09
N GLN A 229 4.66 1.09 -16.23
CA GLN A 229 4.29 1.66 -17.54
C GLN A 229 2.83 1.39 -17.91
N GLY A 230 2.15 0.53 -17.14
CA GLY A 230 0.76 0.13 -17.36
C GLY A 230 0.64 -1.05 -18.31
N TYR A 231 -0.59 -1.33 -18.73
CA TYR A 231 -0.90 -2.39 -19.67
C TYR A 231 -0.32 -2.13 -21.07
N PRO A 232 0.06 -3.16 -21.84
CA PRO A 232 0.17 -3.04 -23.29
C PRO A 232 -1.12 -2.45 -23.87
N GLU A 233 -1.00 -1.58 -24.87
CA GLU A 233 -2.14 -0.78 -25.35
C GLU A 233 -3.33 -1.64 -25.78
N ALA A 234 -3.10 -2.76 -26.47
CA ALA A 234 -4.17 -3.67 -26.88
C ALA A 234 -4.94 -4.25 -25.67
N VAL A 235 -4.23 -4.61 -24.59
CA VAL A 235 -4.82 -5.12 -23.36
C VAL A 235 -5.63 -4.02 -22.67
N ARG A 236 -5.06 -2.82 -22.56
CA ARG A 236 -5.71 -1.66 -21.97
C ARG A 236 -7.03 -1.33 -22.66
N LEU A 237 -6.99 -1.23 -23.98
CA LEU A 237 -8.19 -0.93 -24.79
C LEU A 237 -9.25 -2.02 -24.66
N ARG A 238 -8.85 -3.29 -24.62
CA ARG A 238 -9.79 -4.40 -24.41
C ARG A 238 -10.47 -4.34 -23.05
N ARG A 239 -9.70 -4.06 -21.97
CA ARG A 239 -10.27 -3.87 -20.62
C ARG A 239 -11.17 -2.64 -20.57
N LEU A 240 -10.77 -1.54 -21.16
CA LEU A 240 -11.56 -0.30 -21.19
C LEU A 240 -12.88 -0.53 -21.95
N ALA A 241 -12.86 -1.22 -23.09
CA ALA A 241 -14.07 -1.58 -23.82
C ALA A 241 -15.02 -2.46 -22.99
N GLN A 242 -14.46 -3.39 -22.19
CA GLN A 242 -15.25 -4.23 -21.28
C GLN A 242 -15.90 -3.41 -20.17
N GLU A 243 -15.16 -2.52 -19.52
CA GLU A 243 -15.70 -1.69 -18.42
C GLU A 243 -16.76 -0.73 -18.94
N THR A 244 -16.54 -0.09 -20.09
CA THR A 244 -17.53 0.81 -20.71
C THR A 244 -18.81 0.07 -21.16
N ALA A 245 -18.68 -1.15 -21.68
CA ALA A 245 -19.83 -1.99 -21.97
C ALA A 245 -20.62 -2.36 -20.69
N TRP A 246 -19.94 -2.63 -19.59
CA TRP A 246 -20.59 -2.88 -18.32
C TRP A 246 -21.23 -1.62 -17.73
N MET A 247 -20.62 -0.45 -17.89
CA MET A 247 -21.24 0.83 -17.51
C MET A 247 -22.56 1.03 -18.26
N ALA A 248 -22.57 0.84 -19.58
CA ALA A 248 -23.79 0.96 -20.39
C ALA A 248 -24.86 -0.03 -19.94
N GLN A 249 -24.52 -1.30 -19.79
CA GLN A 249 -25.47 -2.35 -19.40
C GLN A 249 -26.01 -2.15 -17.97
N ARG A 250 -25.13 -1.93 -17.01
CA ARG A 250 -25.49 -1.92 -15.58
C ARG A 250 -26.13 -0.59 -15.18
N GLY A 251 -25.57 0.55 -15.65
CA GLY A 251 -26.06 1.90 -15.35
C GLY A 251 -27.15 2.34 -16.28
N GLN A 252 -26.82 2.62 -17.56
CA GLN A 252 -27.74 3.26 -18.50
C GLN A 252 -28.93 2.37 -18.86
N TYR A 253 -28.75 1.05 -18.95
CA TYR A 253 -29.82 0.13 -19.37
C TYR A 253 -30.58 -0.46 -18.20
N ASN A 254 -29.91 -1.01 -17.19
CA ASN A 254 -30.59 -1.75 -16.11
C ASN A 254 -31.21 -0.85 -15.04
N VAL A 255 -30.53 0.22 -14.60
CA VAL A 255 -31.03 1.08 -13.51
C VAL A 255 -32.42 1.66 -13.83
N PRO A 256 -32.68 2.30 -15.00
CA PRO A 256 -34.02 2.83 -15.30
C PRO A 256 -35.12 1.75 -15.33
N ARG A 257 -34.80 0.55 -15.84
CA ARG A 257 -35.76 -0.57 -15.91
C ARG A 257 -36.11 -1.15 -14.55
N LEU A 258 -35.13 -1.22 -13.65
CA LEU A 258 -35.34 -1.70 -12.31
C LEU A 258 -36.16 -0.70 -11.50
N LEU A 259 -35.93 0.59 -11.68
CA LEU A 259 -36.74 1.65 -11.10
C LEU A 259 -38.23 1.56 -11.54
N GLN A 260 -38.48 1.35 -12.86
CA GLN A 260 -39.84 1.13 -13.38
C GLN A 260 -40.53 -0.09 -12.76
N ARG A 261 -39.77 -1.10 -12.33
CA ARG A 261 -40.28 -2.29 -11.63
C ARG A 261 -40.42 -2.10 -10.12
N ASN A 262 -40.03 -0.92 -9.59
CA ASN A 262 -39.92 -0.63 -8.17
C ASN A 262 -39.02 -1.60 -7.40
N ASP A 263 -38.01 -2.18 -8.05
CA ASP A 263 -37.04 -3.10 -7.44
C ASP A 263 -35.81 -2.32 -6.94
N LYS A 264 -35.96 -1.72 -5.78
CA LYS A 264 -34.95 -0.85 -5.18
C LYS A 264 -33.63 -1.56 -4.86
N LEU A 265 -33.71 -2.80 -4.34
CA LEU A 265 -32.49 -3.55 -3.97
C LEU A 265 -31.65 -3.89 -5.21
N THR A 266 -32.30 -4.42 -6.24
CA THR A 266 -31.55 -4.75 -7.48
C THR A 266 -31.07 -3.50 -8.20
N THR A 267 -31.77 -2.36 -8.08
CA THR A 267 -31.29 -1.05 -8.56
C THR A 267 -29.98 -0.67 -7.87
N MET A 268 -29.88 -0.80 -6.55
CA MET A 268 -28.65 -0.52 -5.80
C MET A 268 -27.50 -1.45 -6.21
N LEU A 269 -27.78 -2.75 -6.41
CA LEU A 269 -26.78 -3.71 -6.89
C LEU A 269 -26.28 -3.35 -8.31
N ALA A 270 -27.20 -3.03 -9.23
CA ALA A 270 -26.85 -2.61 -10.58
C ALA A 270 -25.97 -1.33 -10.56
N PHE A 271 -26.36 -0.35 -9.75
CA PHE A 271 -25.61 0.89 -9.60
C PHE A 271 -24.25 0.66 -8.98
N SER A 272 -24.11 -0.19 -7.95
CA SER A 272 -22.82 -0.51 -7.33
C SER A 272 -21.84 -1.08 -8.35
N HIS A 273 -22.31 -1.98 -9.22
CA HIS A 273 -21.52 -2.53 -10.30
C HIS A 273 -21.21 -1.51 -11.40
N PHE A 274 -22.12 -0.58 -11.68
CA PHE A 274 -21.85 0.55 -12.56
C PHE A 274 -20.74 1.44 -12.01
N ALA A 275 -20.85 1.83 -10.73
CA ALA A 275 -19.87 2.68 -10.07
C ALA A 275 -18.47 2.05 -10.07
N GLU A 276 -18.37 0.74 -9.79
CA GLU A 276 -17.11 0.00 -9.86
C GLU A 276 -16.52 0.05 -11.28
N SER A 277 -17.34 -0.23 -12.32
CA SER A 277 -16.88 -0.19 -13.71
C SER A 277 -16.44 1.21 -14.15
N ALA A 278 -17.14 2.26 -13.71
CA ALA A 278 -16.78 3.65 -14.00
C ALA A 278 -15.43 4.04 -13.39
N MET A 279 -15.19 3.66 -12.12
CA MET A 279 -13.92 3.90 -11.45
C MET A 279 -12.76 3.13 -12.11
N ARG A 280 -12.97 1.85 -12.50
CA ARG A 280 -11.98 1.06 -13.26
C ARG A 280 -11.70 1.67 -14.63
N ALA A 281 -12.73 2.12 -15.34
CA ALA A 281 -12.56 2.81 -16.62
C ALA A 281 -11.71 4.08 -16.49
N ALA A 282 -11.94 4.87 -15.41
CA ALA A 282 -11.12 6.05 -15.10
C ALA A 282 -9.64 5.70 -14.86
N HIS A 283 -9.36 4.60 -14.12
CA HIS A 283 -7.99 4.12 -13.91
C HIS A 283 -7.34 3.71 -15.23
N LEU A 284 -8.06 2.98 -16.10
CA LEU A 284 -7.58 2.59 -17.41
C LEU A 284 -7.33 3.79 -18.34
N CYS A 285 -8.16 4.83 -18.27
CA CYS A 285 -7.90 6.09 -18.95
C CYS A 285 -6.64 6.79 -18.40
N ALA A 286 -6.43 6.78 -17.10
CA ALA A 286 -5.24 7.34 -16.46
C ALA A 286 -3.97 6.47 -16.58
N ARG A 287 -4.06 5.29 -17.24
CA ARG A 287 -2.97 4.28 -17.35
C ARG A 287 -2.48 3.77 -16.00
N ASN A 288 -3.34 3.80 -14.99
CA ASN A 288 -3.10 3.27 -13.65
C ASN A 288 -3.85 1.96 -13.45
N TYR A 289 -3.38 1.16 -12.51
CA TYR A 289 -4.09 -0.04 -12.06
C TYR A 289 -5.06 0.31 -10.93
N ALA A 290 -6.31 -0.11 -11.06
CA ALA A 290 -7.30 0.04 -10.01
C ALA A 290 -6.96 -0.88 -8.82
N PRO A 291 -6.93 -0.36 -7.57
CA PRO A 291 -6.68 -1.18 -6.40
C PRO A 291 -7.92 -2.02 -6.05
N TYR A 292 -7.81 -2.82 -4.99
CA TYR A 292 -8.92 -3.57 -4.40
C TYR A 292 -10.09 -2.64 -4.05
N TYR A 293 -11.33 -3.13 -4.20
CA TYR A 293 -12.56 -2.31 -4.14
C TYR A 293 -12.67 -1.41 -2.90
N LYS A 294 -12.13 -1.85 -1.73
CA LYS A 294 -12.13 -1.07 -0.49
C LYS A 294 -11.46 0.31 -0.65
N TRP A 295 -10.45 0.40 -1.53
CA TRP A 295 -9.67 1.60 -1.78
C TRP A 295 -9.95 2.27 -3.13
N LEU A 296 -10.87 1.67 -3.91
CA LEU A 296 -11.09 2.08 -5.30
C LEU A 296 -11.59 3.52 -5.43
N LEU A 297 -12.56 3.92 -4.58
CA LEU A 297 -13.05 5.30 -4.58
C LEU A 297 -11.97 6.29 -4.20
N HIS A 298 -11.24 6.01 -3.11
CA HIS A 298 -10.15 6.86 -2.64
C HIS A 298 -9.02 6.99 -3.68
N SER A 299 -8.66 5.90 -4.35
CA SER A 299 -7.70 5.92 -5.45
C SER A 299 -8.22 6.71 -6.65
N THR A 300 -9.52 6.61 -6.96
CA THR A 300 -10.14 7.36 -8.04
C THR A 300 -10.07 8.87 -7.81
N GLU A 301 -10.30 9.33 -6.59
CA GLU A 301 -10.19 10.75 -6.21
C GLU A 301 -8.82 11.37 -6.54
N GLN A 302 -7.78 10.56 -6.55
CA GLN A 302 -6.39 10.99 -6.82
C GLN A 302 -6.04 11.02 -8.31
N LEU A 303 -6.91 10.49 -9.18
CA LEU A 303 -6.67 10.51 -10.62
C LEU A 303 -6.90 11.89 -11.24
N PRO A 304 -6.30 12.21 -12.39
CA PRO A 304 -6.71 13.35 -13.20
C PRO A 304 -8.20 13.29 -13.49
N GLN A 305 -8.95 14.36 -13.18
CA GLN A 305 -10.43 14.43 -13.28
C GLN A 305 -11.18 13.40 -12.41
N GLY A 306 -10.49 12.63 -11.57
CA GLY A 306 -11.08 11.59 -10.74
C GLY A 306 -11.92 12.14 -9.58
N ALA A 307 -11.55 13.27 -9.02
CA ALA A 307 -12.31 13.93 -7.95
C ALA A 307 -13.74 14.30 -8.40
N GLU A 308 -13.92 14.79 -9.64
CA GLU A 308 -15.24 15.09 -10.22
C GLU A 308 -16.09 13.81 -10.32
N LEU A 309 -15.51 12.74 -10.86
CA LEU A 309 -16.18 11.43 -10.98
C LEU A 309 -16.56 10.85 -9.61
N ALA A 310 -15.64 10.88 -8.65
CA ALA A 310 -15.90 10.40 -7.30
C ALA A 310 -17.01 11.18 -6.60
N ALA A 311 -17.01 12.52 -6.71
CA ALA A 311 -18.04 13.37 -6.15
C ALA A 311 -19.44 13.09 -6.76
N LEU A 312 -19.51 12.80 -8.06
CA LEU A 312 -20.76 12.39 -8.70
C LEU A 312 -21.26 11.06 -8.17
N LEU A 313 -20.38 10.06 -8.06
CA LEU A 313 -20.76 8.74 -7.51
C LEU A 313 -21.22 8.83 -6.06
N GLN A 314 -20.58 9.66 -5.25
CA GLN A 314 -20.95 9.88 -3.83
C GLN A 314 -22.34 10.52 -3.66
N LYS A 315 -22.87 11.23 -4.65
CA LYS A 315 -24.27 11.74 -4.61
C LYS A 315 -25.30 10.63 -4.41
N SER A 316 -24.98 9.38 -4.78
CA SER A 316 -25.86 8.22 -4.56
C SER A 316 -26.24 7.98 -3.10
N THR A 317 -25.44 8.49 -2.16
CA THR A 317 -25.69 8.39 -0.72
C THR A 317 -26.76 9.36 -0.21
N THR A 318 -27.11 10.38 -1.00
CA THR A 318 -28.01 11.47 -0.60
C THR A 318 -29.17 11.68 -1.56
N LEU A 319 -29.00 11.38 -2.84
CA LEU A 319 -30.05 11.58 -3.84
C LEU A 319 -31.04 10.41 -3.87
N PRO A 320 -32.34 10.68 -4.10
CA PRO A 320 -33.33 9.65 -4.40
C PRO A 320 -32.92 8.81 -5.62
N LEU A 321 -33.25 7.52 -5.61
CA LEU A 321 -32.93 6.58 -6.69
C LEU A 321 -33.40 7.05 -8.07
N GLU A 322 -34.54 7.70 -8.12
CA GLU A 322 -35.19 8.21 -9.34
C GLU A 322 -34.37 9.31 -10.04
N GLN A 323 -33.44 9.95 -9.32
CA GLN A 323 -32.56 10.99 -9.87
C GLN A 323 -31.20 10.45 -10.32
N TRP A 324 -30.88 9.18 -10.04
CA TRP A 324 -29.54 8.65 -10.31
C TRP A 324 -29.19 8.61 -11.80
N GLU A 325 -30.17 8.39 -12.67
CA GLU A 325 -29.94 8.38 -14.11
C GLU A 325 -29.40 9.73 -14.61
N THR A 326 -30.07 10.83 -14.25
CA THR A 326 -29.76 12.17 -14.74
C THR A 326 -28.64 12.85 -13.98
N GLU A 327 -28.58 12.65 -12.65
CA GLU A 327 -27.64 13.40 -11.78
C GLU A 327 -26.33 12.66 -11.54
N ILE A 328 -26.25 11.36 -11.87
CA ILE A 328 -25.05 10.56 -11.61
C ILE A 328 -24.62 9.78 -12.87
N ILE A 329 -25.47 8.89 -13.39
CA ILE A 329 -25.06 7.93 -14.42
C ILE A 329 -24.68 8.65 -15.71
N ALA A 330 -25.55 9.54 -16.22
CA ALA A 330 -25.27 10.27 -17.45
C ALA A 330 -24.03 11.19 -17.34
N PRO A 331 -23.84 12.00 -16.27
CA PRO A 331 -22.64 12.79 -16.08
C PRO A 331 -21.35 11.93 -15.95
N VAL A 332 -21.39 10.81 -15.22
CA VAL A 332 -20.24 9.89 -15.09
C VAL A 332 -19.87 9.29 -16.45
N CYS A 333 -20.85 8.84 -17.24
CA CYS A 333 -20.59 8.35 -18.59
C CYS A 333 -19.98 9.44 -19.48
N ALA A 334 -20.45 10.69 -19.38
CA ALA A 334 -19.91 11.81 -20.13
C ALA A 334 -18.43 12.10 -19.79
N ILE A 335 -18.03 11.97 -18.50
CA ILE A 335 -16.64 12.13 -18.10
C ILE A 335 -15.76 11.06 -18.77
N ILE A 336 -16.14 9.78 -18.69
CA ILE A 336 -15.37 8.69 -19.30
C ILE A 336 -15.31 8.85 -20.82
N ALA A 337 -16.43 9.19 -21.48
CA ALA A 337 -16.46 9.44 -22.91
C ALA A 337 -15.51 10.58 -23.32
N ARG A 338 -15.49 11.69 -22.56
CA ARG A 338 -14.55 12.81 -22.74
C ARG A 338 -13.09 12.35 -22.63
N GLN A 339 -12.75 11.60 -21.58
CA GLN A 339 -11.40 11.07 -21.40
C GLN A 339 -10.96 10.15 -22.55
N MET A 340 -11.86 9.30 -23.05
CA MET A 340 -11.60 8.44 -24.21
C MET A 340 -11.41 9.25 -25.50
N LYS A 341 -12.21 10.30 -25.71
CA LYS A 341 -12.09 11.21 -26.85
C LYS A 341 -10.76 11.96 -26.85
N GLU A 342 -10.36 12.48 -25.70
CA GLU A 342 -9.08 13.18 -25.52
C GLU A 342 -7.87 12.29 -25.85
N GLN A 343 -8.00 10.97 -25.69
CA GLN A 343 -6.98 9.98 -26.05
C GLN A 343 -7.11 9.42 -27.49
N GLY A 344 -8.07 9.91 -28.27
CA GLY A 344 -8.32 9.42 -29.63
C GLY A 344 -8.88 8.00 -29.71
N ILE A 345 -9.42 7.47 -28.60
CA ILE A 345 -9.97 6.11 -28.53
C ILE A 345 -11.39 6.04 -29.15
N SER A 346 -12.16 7.12 -29.01
CA SER A 346 -13.52 7.22 -29.53
C SER A 346 -13.71 8.55 -30.24
N THR A 347 -14.49 8.54 -31.34
CA THR A 347 -14.91 9.74 -32.09
C THR A 347 -16.33 10.17 -31.77
N GLN A 348 -17.08 9.39 -30.96
CA GLN A 348 -18.46 9.72 -30.60
C GLN A 348 -18.49 10.82 -29.52
N GLU A 349 -19.39 11.79 -29.72
CA GLU A 349 -19.56 12.92 -28.81
C GLU A 349 -20.59 12.64 -27.71
N GLU A 350 -21.49 11.67 -27.90
CA GLU A 350 -22.55 11.32 -26.96
C GLU A 350 -22.43 9.87 -26.50
N SER A 351 -22.56 9.68 -25.20
CA SER A 351 -22.81 8.35 -24.62
C SER A 351 -24.28 8.01 -24.84
N TYR A 352 -24.56 6.88 -25.48
CA TYR A 352 -25.91 6.36 -25.62
C TYR A 352 -26.56 6.05 -24.29
#